data_d4433abe1555ef141c2f4ff968992c76
#
_entry.id   d4433abe1555ef141c2f4ff968992c76
#
_cell.length_a   1.000
_cell.length_b   1.000
_cell.length_c   1.000
_cell.angle_alpha   90.00
_cell.angle_beta   90.00
_cell.angle_gamma   90.00
#
_symmetry.space_group_name_H-M   'P 1'
#
loop_
_entity.id
_entity.type
_entity.pdbx_description
1 polymer ?
#
loop_
_entity_poly.entity_id
_entity_poly.type
_entity_poly.pdbx_seq_one_letter_code
_entity_poly.pdbx_strand_id
1 'polypeptide(L)'
;MLFPQNELDNIKREMAKLKGKVVLKVFTDYKTQEDGSKKRACMACEGAYNLLNTLEELSNGKFSAEEISIEENPEEAIKYKVTRIPAILFVNDEGKEIIRYSAHPTGSEFVPFLNSIQYFSGVRPYYADQILTHLKKINKSNITLEI
;
A
#
# COMPACT_ATOMS: atom_id res chain seq x y z
N MET A 1 13.34 -13.70 7.23
CA MET A 1 11.87 -13.79 7.26
C MET A 1 11.33 -12.65 8.10
N LEU A 2 10.41 -11.86 7.56
CA LEU A 2 9.85 -10.68 8.24
C LEU A 2 8.92 -11.02 9.40
N PHE A 3 8.27 -12.18 9.35
CA PHE A 3 7.24 -12.59 10.31
C PHE A 3 7.43 -14.03 10.76
N PRO A 4 7.11 -14.35 12.04
CA PRO A 4 7.00 -15.70 12.49
C PRO A 4 5.87 -16.46 11.76
N GLN A 5 5.93 -17.80 11.73
CA GLN A 5 4.99 -18.62 10.98
C GLN A 5 3.52 -18.39 11.37
N ASN A 6 3.24 -18.24 12.65
CA ASN A 6 1.90 -17.95 13.14
C ASN A 6 1.34 -16.60 12.66
N GLU A 7 2.21 -15.60 12.51
CA GLU A 7 1.81 -14.30 11.94
C GLU A 7 1.57 -14.42 10.45
N LEU A 8 2.40 -15.16 9.71
CA LEU A 8 2.18 -15.43 8.29
C LEU A 8 0.83 -16.10 8.04
N ASP A 9 0.45 -17.06 8.88
CA ASP A 9 -0.84 -17.75 8.79
C ASP A 9 -2.01 -16.79 9.07
N ASN A 10 -1.85 -15.87 10.01
CA ASN A 10 -2.83 -14.81 10.28
C ASN A 10 -2.96 -13.84 9.11
N ILE A 11 -1.85 -13.36 8.58
CA ILE A 11 -1.82 -12.46 7.41
C ILE A 11 -2.51 -13.15 6.22
N LYS A 12 -2.20 -14.42 5.97
CA LYS A 12 -2.82 -15.19 4.89
C LYS A 12 -4.34 -15.24 5.04
N ARG A 13 -4.84 -15.46 6.26
CA ARG A 13 -6.29 -15.43 6.54
C ARG A 13 -6.91 -14.05 6.28
N GLU A 14 -6.22 -13.00 6.71
CA GLU A 14 -6.69 -11.63 6.48
C GLU A 14 -6.69 -11.25 4.99
N MET A 15 -5.65 -11.67 4.25
CA MET A 15 -5.59 -11.46 2.80
C MET A 15 -6.67 -12.25 2.03
N ALA A 16 -7.08 -13.40 2.54
CA ALA A 16 -8.18 -14.19 1.95
C ALA A 16 -9.54 -13.48 2.00
N LYS A 17 -9.71 -12.50 2.89
CA LYS A 17 -10.96 -11.71 3.04
C LYS A 17 -11.14 -10.66 1.94
N LEU A 18 -10.12 -10.37 1.14
CA LEU A 18 -10.21 -9.38 0.07
C LEU A 18 -11.35 -9.74 -0.90
N LYS A 19 -12.23 -8.77 -1.18
CA LYS A 19 -13.37 -8.96 -2.07
C LYS A 19 -13.03 -8.75 -3.54
N GLY A 20 -12.11 -7.83 -3.82
CA GLY A 20 -11.61 -7.56 -5.16
C GLY A 20 -10.10 -7.55 -5.19
N LYS A 21 -9.52 -7.60 -6.38
CA LYS A 21 -8.08 -7.47 -6.54
C LYS A 21 -7.61 -6.05 -6.18
N VAL A 22 -6.58 -5.96 -5.37
CA VAL A 22 -5.94 -4.70 -4.98
C VAL A 22 -4.56 -4.63 -5.61
N VAL A 23 -4.28 -3.55 -6.33
CA VAL A 23 -2.96 -3.24 -6.88
C VAL A 23 -2.50 -1.91 -6.29
N LEU A 24 -1.40 -1.95 -5.53
CA LEU A 24 -0.78 -0.75 -4.98
C LEU A 24 0.43 -0.33 -5.81
N LYS A 25 0.72 0.97 -5.81
CA LYS A 25 1.97 1.50 -6.35
C LYS A 25 2.92 1.76 -5.19
N VAL A 26 4.16 1.29 -5.28
CA VAL A 26 5.20 1.59 -4.31
C VAL A 26 6.38 2.27 -4.98
N PHE A 27 6.67 3.48 -4.53
CA PHE A 27 7.79 4.27 -5.04
C PHE A 27 9.02 4.05 -4.18
N THR A 28 10.12 3.66 -4.82
CA THR A 28 11.41 3.42 -4.20
C THR A 28 12.53 4.04 -5.04
N ASP A 29 13.75 3.89 -4.62
CA ASP A 29 14.94 4.37 -5.34
C ASP A 29 15.71 3.24 -6.03
N TYR A 30 15.05 2.14 -6.39
CA TYR A 30 15.77 1.02 -6.96
C TYR A 30 16.48 1.42 -8.27
N LYS A 31 17.63 0.78 -8.48
CA LYS A 31 18.36 0.79 -9.75
C LYS A 31 18.51 -0.64 -10.23
N THR A 32 18.13 -0.87 -11.48
CA THR A 32 18.28 -2.18 -12.11
C THR A 32 19.75 -2.41 -12.41
N GLN A 33 20.28 -3.53 -11.94
CA GLN A 33 21.67 -3.94 -12.17
C GLN A 33 21.81 -4.68 -13.51
N GLU A 34 23.05 -4.92 -13.94
CA GLU A 34 23.33 -5.64 -15.20
C GLU A 34 22.75 -7.06 -15.22
N ASP A 35 22.65 -7.72 -14.05
CA ASP A 35 22.03 -9.05 -13.90
C ASP A 35 20.50 -9.02 -13.80
N GLY A 36 19.88 -7.84 -13.92
CA GLY A 36 18.44 -7.65 -13.82
C GLY A 36 17.91 -7.51 -12.39
N SER A 37 18.76 -7.66 -11.37
CA SER A 37 18.36 -7.45 -9.98
C SER A 37 18.12 -5.96 -9.68
N LYS A 38 17.31 -5.70 -8.66
CA LYS A 38 17.02 -4.33 -8.20
C LYS A 38 17.77 -4.04 -6.90
N LYS A 39 18.55 -2.98 -6.88
CA LYS A 39 19.28 -2.52 -5.70
C LYS A 39 18.67 -1.22 -5.20
N ARG A 40 18.36 -1.17 -3.90
CA ARG A 40 17.81 0.01 -3.22
C ARG A 40 18.83 0.55 -2.22
N ALA A 41 19.07 1.85 -2.24
CA ALA A 41 19.91 2.52 -1.23
C ALA A 41 19.11 2.86 0.02
N CYS A 42 17.83 3.15 -0.14
CA CYS A 42 16.91 3.47 0.95
C CYS A 42 16.52 2.19 1.71
N MET A 43 16.95 2.06 2.97
CA MET A 43 16.62 0.88 3.81
C MET A 43 15.13 0.71 4.06
N ALA A 44 14.41 1.82 4.28
CA ALA A 44 12.95 1.78 4.44
C ALA A 44 12.24 1.36 3.15
N CYS A 45 12.80 1.68 1.99
CA CYS A 45 12.30 1.22 0.69
C CYS A 45 12.45 -0.30 0.54
N GLU A 46 13.59 -0.84 0.94
CA GLU A 46 13.81 -2.29 0.95
C GLU A 46 12.82 -3.00 1.87
N GLY A 47 12.61 -2.46 3.07
CA GLY A 47 11.63 -2.98 4.02
C GLY A 47 10.20 -2.93 3.49
N ALA A 48 9.79 -1.82 2.90
CA ALA A 48 8.46 -1.65 2.30
C ALA A 48 8.25 -2.63 1.14
N TYR A 49 9.22 -2.76 0.25
CA TYR A 49 9.16 -3.70 -0.86
C TYR A 49 9.01 -5.15 -0.36
N ASN A 50 9.85 -5.55 0.60
CA ASN A 50 9.80 -6.92 1.16
C ASN A 50 8.46 -7.21 1.84
N LEU A 51 7.90 -6.25 2.57
CA LEU A 51 6.57 -6.37 3.16
C LEU A 51 5.51 -6.60 2.09
N LEU A 52 5.46 -5.75 1.07
CA LEU A 52 4.46 -5.84 0.00
C LEU A 52 4.60 -7.13 -0.80
N ASN A 53 5.82 -7.57 -1.06
CA ASN A 53 6.07 -8.85 -1.73
C ASN A 53 5.56 -10.04 -0.90
N THR A 54 5.77 -10.01 0.42
CA THR A 54 5.22 -11.03 1.33
C THR A 54 3.69 -11.06 1.28
N LEU A 55 3.04 -9.90 1.30
CA LEU A 55 1.57 -9.81 1.18
C LEU A 55 1.10 -10.35 -0.17
N GLU A 56 1.81 -10.05 -1.26
CA GLU A 56 1.50 -10.56 -2.59
C GLU A 56 1.55 -12.09 -2.62
N GLU A 57 2.62 -12.68 -2.10
CA GLU A 57 2.77 -14.14 -2.02
C GLU A 57 1.66 -14.82 -1.21
N LEU A 58 1.22 -14.18 -0.12
CA LEU A 58 0.18 -14.71 0.77
C LEU A 58 -1.25 -14.47 0.26
N SER A 59 -1.43 -13.62 -0.74
CA SER A 59 -2.75 -13.16 -1.18
C SER A 59 -3.48 -14.11 -2.12
N ASN A 60 -2.81 -15.12 -2.63
CA ASN A 60 -3.36 -16.02 -3.66
C ASN A 60 -3.90 -15.25 -4.88
N GLY A 61 -3.14 -14.26 -5.36
CA GLY A 61 -3.46 -13.47 -6.54
C GLY A 61 -4.43 -12.31 -6.32
N LYS A 62 -4.89 -12.09 -5.08
CA LYS A 62 -5.82 -10.99 -4.76
C LYS A 62 -5.14 -9.64 -4.51
N PHE A 63 -3.84 -9.65 -4.31
CA PHE A 63 -3.06 -8.44 -4.06
C PHE A 63 -1.78 -8.46 -4.89
N SER A 64 -1.40 -7.31 -5.40
CA SER A 64 -0.09 -7.11 -6.01
C SER A 64 0.43 -5.70 -5.76
N ALA A 65 1.74 -5.54 -5.81
CA ALA A 65 2.40 -4.26 -5.66
C ALA A 65 3.26 -3.98 -6.91
N GLU A 66 2.98 -2.86 -7.56
CA GLU A 66 3.78 -2.33 -8.66
C GLU A 66 4.87 -1.43 -8.09
N GLU A 67 6.11 -1.86 -8.15
CA GLU A 67 7.24 -1.04 -7.73
C GLU A 67 7.68 -0.09 -8.84
N ILE A 68 7.80 1.18 -8.51
CA ILE A 68 8.21 2.25 -9.42
C ILE A 68 9.44 2.94 -8.85
N SER A 69 10.51 2.97 -9.63
CA SER A 69 11.73 3.70 -9.24
C SER A 69 11.59 5.17 -9.57
N ILE A 70 11.85 6.02 -8.59
CA ILE A 70 11.93 7.48 -8.82
C ILE A 70 13.15 7.86 -9.68
N GLU A 71 14.16 6.99 -9.70
CA GLU A 71 15.40 7.18 -10.48
C GLU A 71 15.22 6.78 -11.95
N GLU A 72 14.58 5.63 -12.19
CA GLU A 72 14.39 5.08 -13.53
C GLU A 72 13.11 5.56 -14.21
N ASN A 73 12.14 6.02 -13.42
CA ASN A 73 10.82 6.44 -13.90
C ASN A 73 10.34 7.74 -13.22
N PRO A 74 11.11 8.83 -13.38
CA PRO A 74 10.84 10.08 -12.68
C PRO A 74 9.49 10.71 -13.07
N GLU A 75 8.96 10.44 -14.25
CA GLU A 75 7.68 10.99 -14.71
C GLU A 75 6.51 10.52 -13.84
N GLU A 76 6.50 9.24 -13.43
CA GLU A 76 5.47 8.72 -12.52
C GLU A 76 5.54 9.37 -11.13
N ALA A 77 6.76 9.59 -10.63
CA ALA A 77 6.96 10.30 -9.36
C ALA A 77 6.43 11.75 -9.42
N ILE A 78 6.65 12.44 -10.53
CA ILE A 78 6.14 13.79 -10.77
C ILE A 78 4.61 13.78 -10.85
N LYS A 79 4.05 12.84 -11.61
CA LYS A 79 2.60 12.69 -11.78
C LYS A 79 1.86 12.59 -10.44
N TYR A 80 2.38 11.79 -9.52
CA TYR A 80 1.80 11.59 -8.20
C TYR A 80 2.41 12.50 -7.12
N LYS A 81 3.26 13.44 -7.50
CA LYS A 81 3.92 14.37 -6.57
C LYS A 81 4.62 13.66 -5.41
N VAL A 82 5.34 12.60 -5.72
CA VAL A 82 6.10 11.84 -4.75
C VAL A 82 7.39 12.58 -4.41
N THR A 83 7.48 13.06 -3.17
CA THR A 83 8.65 13.81 -2.64
C THR A 83 9.39 13.05 -1.54
N ARG A 84 8.78 11.99 -1.02
CA ARG A 84 9.36 11.11 0.01
C ARG A 84 9.23 9.67 -0.40
N ILE A 85 10.24 8.88 -0.12
CA ILE A 85 10.26 7.43 -0.35
C ILE A 85 10.60 6.69 0.96
N PRO A 86 10.06 5.49 1.17
CA PRO A 86 9.06 4.85 0.32
C PRO A 86 7.71 5.57 0.36
N ALA A 87 6.99 5.53 -0.75
CA ALA A 87 5.60 5.99 -0.81
C ALA A 87 4.73 4.86 -1.36
N ILE A 88 3.70 4.47 -0.61
CA ILE A 88 2.77 3.42 -1.00
C ILE A 88 1.43 4.09 -1.31
N LEU A 89 0.98 4.00 -2.55
CA LEU A 89 -0.22 4.66 -3.03
C LEU A 89 -1.32 3.67 -3.35
N PHE A 90 -2.50 3.95 -2.81
CA PHE A 90 -3.75 3.30 -3.18
C PHE A 90 -4.40 4.14 -4.28
N VAL A 91 -4.35 3.66 -5.51
CA VAL A 91 -4.86 4.36 -6.68
C VAL A 91 -6.06 3.61 -7.21
N ASN A 92 -7.19 4.32 -7.42
CA ASN A 92 -8.42 3.71 -7.95
C ASN A 92 -8.34 3.49 -9.47
N ASP A 93 -9.38 2.86 -10.04
CA ASP A 93 -9.45 2.54 -11.46
C ASP A 93 -9.43 3.79 -12.38
N GLU A 94 -9.76 4.95 -11.82
CA GLU A 94 -9.70 6.23 -12.53
C GLU A 94 -8.31 6.88 -12.48
N GLY A 95 -7.33 6.24 -11.82
CA GLY A 95 -5.99 6.76 -11.65
C GLY A 95 -5.86 7.79 -10.53
N LYS A 96 -6.90 7.93 -9.68
CA LYS A 96 -6.90 8.87 -8.55
C LYS A 96 -6.33 8.21 -7.30
N GLU A 97 -5.37 8.89 -6.68
CA GLU A 97 -4.84 8.50 -5.38
C GLU A 97 -5.86 8.74 -4.27
N ILE A 98 -6.11 7.72 -3.46
CA ILE A 98 -7.08 7.77 -2.36
C ILE A 98 -6.37 7.77 -1.01
N ILE A 99 -5.34 6.93 -0.85
CA ILE A 99 -4.56 6.80 0.39
C ILE A 99 -3.08 6.78 0.02
N ARG A 100 -2.26 7.39 0.87
CA ARG A 100 -0.80 7.35 0.76
C ARG A 100 -0.17 7.06 2.11
N TYR A 101 0.71 6.08 2.14
CA TYR A 101 1.65 5.84 3.23
C TYR A 101 3.03 6.32 2.80
N SER A 102 3.60 7.27 3.52
CA SER A 102 4.94 7.84 3.21
C SER A 102 6.03 7.22 4.07
N ALA A 103 5.87 5.96 4.45
CA ALA A 103 6.81 5.21 5.28
C ALA A 103 6.62 3.71 5.08
N HIS A 104 7.55 2.91 5.62
CA HIS A 104 7.39 1.47 5.75
C HIS A 104 6.36 1.18 6.86
N PRO A 105 5.16 0.63 6.55
CA PRO A 105 4.10 0.41 7.54
C PRO A 105 4.42 -0.82 8.40
N THR A 106 5.17 -0.60 9.45
CA THR A 106 5.61 -1.63 10.40
C THR A 106 5.16 -1.29 11.82
N GLY A 107 5.32 -2.21 12.76
CA GLY A 107 4.90 -2.04 14.14
C GLY A 107 3.39 -1.78 14.26
N SER A 108 3.02 -0.72 14.97
CA SER A 108 1.61 -0.35 15.18
C SER A 108 0.87 0.08 13.91
N GLU A 109 1.59 0.42 12.85
CA GLU A 109 1.01 0.83 11.56
C GLU A 109 0.62 -0.36 10.68
N PHE A 110 1.13 -1.55 10.96
CA PHE A 110 0.92 -2.72 10.10
C PHE A 110 -0.56 -3.15 10.04
N VAL A 111 -1.24 -3.26 11.19
CA VAL A 111 -2.65 -3.67 11.23
C VAL A 111 -3.56 -2.64 10.54
N PRO A 112 -3.45 -1.33 10.82
CA PRO A 112 -4.18 -0.31 10.05
C PRO A 112 -3.91 -0.37 8.54
N PHE A 113 -2.68 -0.63 8.13
CA PHE A 113 -2.32 -0.79 6.73
C PHE A 113 -3.02 -1.98 6.08
N LEU A 114 -3.01 -3.13 6.75
CA LEU A 114 -3.70 -4.34 6.29
C LEU A 114 -5.21 -4.12 6.18
N ASN A 115 -5.81 -3.44 7.16
CA ASN A 115 -7.22 -3.05 7.12
C ASN A 115 -7.51 -2.12 5.93
N SER A 116 -6.62 -1.18 5.62
CA SER A 116 -6.77 -0.29 4.48
C SER A 116 -6.82 -1.08 3.16
N ILE A 117 -5.99 -2.10 3.01
CA ILE A 117 -6.02 -3.00 1.85
C ILE A 117 -7.38 -3.71 1.75
N GLN A 118 -7.89 -4.24 2.87
CA GLN A 118 -9.19 -4.91 2.91
C GLN A 118 -10.33 -3.96 2.53
N TYR A 119 -10.38 -2.78 3.12
CA TYR A 119 -11.43 -1.79 2.84
C TYR A 119 -11.37 -1.27 1.40
N PHE A 120 -10.17 -1.05 0.90
CA PHE A 120 -9.97 -0.66 -0.50
C PHE A 120 -10.44 -1.77 -1.48
N SER A 121 -10.36 -3.04 -1.08
CA SER A 121 -10.88 -4.18 -1.87
C SER A 121 -12.40 -4.29 -1.87
N GLY A 122 -13.10 -3.54 -1.03
CA GLY A 122 -14.56 -3.56 -0.90
C GLY A 122 -15.08 -4.21 0.37
N VAL A 123 -14.23 -4.64 1.30
CA VAL A 123 -14.68 -5.10 2.62
C VAL A 123 -15.24 -3.92 3.40
N ARG A 124 -16.49 -4.03 3.87
CA ARG A 124 -17.14 -2.98 4.63
C ARG A 124 -16.78 -3.08 6.12
N PRO A 125 -16.22 -2.04 6.75
CA PRO A 125 -16.00 -2.04 8.19
C PRO A 125 -17.32 -2.10 8.97
N TYR A 126 -17.34 -2.75 10.13
CA TYR A 126 -18.53 -2.89 10.95
C TYR A 126 -19.11 -1.54 11.44
N TYR A 127 -18.27 -0.52 11.54
CA TYR A 127 -18.66 0.83 11.96
C TYR A 127 -19.09 1.74 10.80
N ALA A 128 -19.13 1.23 9.56
CA ALA A 128 -19.34 2.06 8.36
C ALA A 128 -20.65 2.86 8.41
N ASP A 129 -21.77 2.26 8.88
CA ASP A 129 -23.05 2.95 8.93
C ASP A 129 -23.06 4.14 9.89
N GLN A 130 -22.40 4.00 11.05
CA GLN A 130 -22.28 5.06 12.04
C GLN A 130 -21.46 6.24 11.50
N ILE A 131 -20.32 5.96 10.87
CA ILE A 131 -19.41 6.98 10.36
C ILE A 131 -19.97 7.65 9.11
N LEU A 132 -20.55 6.90 8.19
CA LEU A 132 -21.12 7.45 6.95
C LEU A 132 -22.22 8.50 7.23
N THR A 133 -23.03 8.32 8.26
CA THR A 133 -24.03 9.30 8.68
C THR A 133 -23.38 10.64 9.02
N HIS A 134 -22.24 10.62 9.71
CA HIS A 134 -21.51 11.84 10.05
C HIS A 134 -20.75 12.42 8.85
N LEU A 135 -20.13 11.58 8.03
CA LEU A 135 -19.39 12.02 6.84
C LEU A 135 -20.28 12.73 5.82
N LYS A 136 -21.55 12.32 5.68
CA LYS A 136 -22.52 13.00 4.80
C LYS A 136 -22.79 14.45 5.18
N LYS A 137 -22.49 14.86 6.42
CA LYS A 137 -22.61 16.24 6.89
C LYS A 137 -21.43 17.11 6.46
N ILE A 138 -20.35 16.52 5.98
CA ILE A 138 -19.15 17.26 5.52
C ILE A 138 -19.45 17.79 4.12
N ASN A 139 -19.46 19.13 4.01
CA ASN A 139 -19.85 19.82 2.80
C ASN A 139 -18.65 20.29 1.96
N LYS A 140 -17.56 19.49 1.97
CA LYS A 140 -16.33 19.75 1.19
C LYS A 140 -15.99 18.52 0.35
N SER A 141 -15.58 18.75 -0.89
CA SER A 141 -15.24 17.68 -1.83
C SER A 141 -13.84 17.10 -1.62
N ASN A 142 -12.92 17.85 -1.01
CA ASN A 142 -11.54 17.42 -0.76
C ASN A 142 -11.12 17.73 0.67
N ILE A 143 -10.76 16.69 1.41
CA ILE A 143 -10.21 16.79 2.76
C ILE A 143 -8.94 15.93 2.80
N THR A 144 -7.83 16.52 3.20
CA THR A 144 -6.58 15.79 3.42
C THR A 144 -6.32 15.69 4.91
N LEU A 145 -6.04 14.45 5.38
CA LEU A 145 -5.61 14.18 6.73
C LEU A 145 -4.15 13.73 6.68
N GLU A 146 -3.30 14.38 7.45
CA GLU A 146 -1.90 13.97 7.63
C GLU A 146 -1.72 13.47 9.06
N ILE A 147 -1.06 12.33 9.18
CA ILE A 147 -0.77 11.67 10.45
C ILE A 147 0.73 11.58 10.65
#